data_57071a69f812705dc91909b72d3ee23e
#
_entry.id   57071a69f812705dc91909b72d3ee23e
#
_cell.length_a   1.000
_cell.length_b   1.000
_cell.length_c   1.000
_cell.angle_alpha   90.00
_cell.angle_beta   90.00
_cell.angle_gamma   90.00
#
_symmetry.space_group_name_H-M   'P 1'
#
loop_
_entity.id
_entity.type
_entity.pdbx_description
1 polymer ?
#
loop_
_entity_poly.entity_id
_entity_poly.type
_entity_poly.pdbx_seq_one_letter_code
_entity_poly.pdbx_strand_id
1 'polypeptide(L)'
;MPDVFVNYRSGDGDQASATIEEALTHRFGTDRIYRASKSIAPGEPFDSDLIRGVRRSGVLLALIGPGWAEHPALGKDSDWVSREIQEAFLCDIRVIPVLIGRRTERPVRDDLPRPLQKLADCQSLRYDDRNKEYDLKQLGDWLARLVPELAEADRESPQTPEPGVGTHNTASDVRGTSVQTGTFSGGVVHIGPSKRSVRMGDGGNYVEGDNSGDIHQTFRRDRRQEGDGR
;
A
#
# COMPACT_ATOMS: atom_id res chain seq x y z
N MET A 1 -15.72 -6.11 -3.66
CA MET A 1 -16.14 -5.89 -2.23
C MET A 1 -15.08 -5.01 -1.64
N PRO A 2 -15.40 -4.06 -0.75
CA PRO A 2 -14.35 -3.23 -0.17
C PRO A 2 -13.43 -4.09 0.70
N ASP A 3 -12.14 -3.85 0.57
CA ASP A 3 -11.13 -4.58 1.36
C ASP A 3 -10.75 -3.78 2.61
N VAL A 4 -10.90 -2.44 2.55
CA VAL A 4 -10.57 -1.52 3.64
C VAL A 4 -11.79 -0.66 3.99
N PHE A 5 -12.14 -0.66 5.27
CA PHE A 5 -13.12 0.27 5.84
C PHE A 5 -12.40 1.38 6.59
N VAL A 6 -12.67 2.64 6.24
CA VAL A 6 -12.09 3.81 6.91
C VAL A 6 -13.12 4.39 7.88
N ASN A 7 -12.91 4.11 9.16
CA ASN A 7 -13.69 4.62 10.28
C ASN A 7 -13.04 5.91 10.82
N TYR A 8 -13.81 6.97 10.95
CA TYR A 8 -13.33 8.25 11.48
C TYR A 8 -14.46 9.01 12.17
N ARG A 9 -14.10 9.97 13.01
CA ARG A 9 -15.03 10.83 13.72
C ARG A 9 -15.05 12.21 13.07
N SER A 10 -16.25 12.68 12.69
CA SER A 10 -16.43 14.03 12.16
C SER A 10 -15.97 15.08 13.17
N GLY A 11 -15.26 16.08 12.69
CA GLY A 11 -14.67 17.14 13.52
C GLY A 11 -13.29 16.78 14.10
N ASP A 12 -12.86 15.51 14.05
CA ASP A 12 -11.59 15.06 14.64
C ASP A 12 -10.69 14.30 13.65
N GLY A 13 -11.20 13.95 12.48
CA GLY A 13 -10.44 13.17 11.50
C GLY A 13 -10.81 13.40 10.03
N ASP A 14 -11.63 14.39 9.72
CA ASP A 14 -12.19 14.59 8.38
C ASP A 14 -11.14 14.76 7.29
N GLN A 15 -10.16 15.66 7.49
CA GLN A 15 -9.13 15.93 6.51
C GLN A 15 -8.21 14.72 6.33
N ALA A 16 -7.79 14.11 7.42
CA ALA A 16 -6.94 12.93 7.40
C ALA A 16 -7.65 11.76 6.71
N SER A 17 -8.95 11.54 7.00
CA SER A 17 -9.74 10.48 6.37
C SER A 17 -9.85 10.66 4.86
N ALA A 18 -10.05 11.89 4.40
CA ALA A 18 -10.12 12.19 2.98
C ALA A 18 -8.77 11.95 2.28
N THR A 19 -7.68 12.38 2.92
CA THR A 19 -6.33 12.21 2.37
C THR A 19 -5.91 10.73 2.32
N ILE A 20 -6.20 9.98 3.38
CA ILE A 20 -5.91 8.55 3.45
C ILE A 20 -6.75 7.79 2.41
N GLU A 21 -8.06 8.08 2.32
CA GLU A 21 -8.95 7.49 1.31
C GLU A 21 -8.44 7.74 -0.11
N GLU A 22 -8.08 8.99 -0.44
CA GLU A 22 -7.58 9.36 -1.76
C GLU A 22 -6.30 8.60 -2.11
N ALA A 23 -5.33 8.56 -1.19
CA ALA A 23 -4.07 7.86 -1.39
C ALA A 23 -4.26 6.34 -1.56
N LEU A 24 -5.07 5.72 -0.71
CA LEU A 24 -5.35 4.28 -0.80
C LEU A 24 -6.16 3.94 -2.05
N THR A 25 -7.12 4.78 -2.44
CA THR A 25 -7.89 4.64 -3.68
C THR A 25 -7.00 4.74 -4.92
N HIS A 26 -6.06 5.68 -4.91
CA HIS A 26 -5.08 5.81 -5.98
C HIS A 26 -4.20 4.55 -6.10
N ARG A 27 -3.77 4.02 -4.96
CA ARG A 27 -2.88 2.85 -4.92
C ARG A 27 -3.59 1.54 -5.24
N PHE A 28 -4.76 1.28 -4.67
CA PHE A 28 -5.45 -0.02 -4.73
C PHE A 28 -6.71 -0.05 -5.60
N GLY A 29 -7.25 1.11 -5.94
CA GLY A 29 -8.51 1.24 -6.69
C GLY A 29 -9.70 1.64 -5.83
N THR A 30 -10.68 2.31 -6.47
CA THR A 30 -11.83 2.94 -5.82
C THR A 30 -12.77 1.92 -5.15
N ASP A 31 -12.94 0.75 -5.76
CA ASP A 31 -13.90 -0.25 -5.29
C ASP A 31 -13.42 -1.00 -4.04
N ARG A 32 -12.17 -0.79 -3.65
CA ARG A 32 -11.54 -1.48 -2.53
C ARG A 32 -11.54 -0.69 -1.23
N ILE A 33 -11.73 0.63 -1.31
CA ILE A 33 -11.69 1.52 -0.17
C ILE A 33 -13.09 2.06 0.12
N TYR A 34 -13.60 1.81 1.32
CA TYR A 34 -14.90 2.28 1.76
C TYR A 34 -14.75 3.32 2.88
N ARG A 35 -15.33 4.50 2.67
CA ARG A 35 -15.47 5.52 3.72
C ARG A 35 -16.95 5.81 3.94
N ALA A 36 -17.38 5.63 5.18
CA ALA A 36 -18.78 5.67 5.59
C ALA A 36 -19.57 6.88 5.06
N SER A 37 -19.00 8.09 5.09
CA SER A 37 -19.71 9.32 4.71
C SER A 37 -20.00 9.49 3.23
N LYS A 38 -19.32 8.74 2.35
CA LYS A 38 -19.49 8.86 0.88
C LYS A 38 -20.32 7.76 0.24
N SER A 39 -20.57 6.69 0.96
CA SER A 39 -21.03 5.43 0.34
C SER A 39 -22.51 5.15 0.54
N ILE A 40 -23.22 6.04 1.25
CA ILE A 40 -24.65 5.87 1.50
C ILE A 40 -25.43 6.71 0.48
N ALA A 41 -26.28 6.02 -0.30
CA ALA A 41 -27.14 6.70 -1.26
C ALA A 41 -28.20 7.56 -0.55
N PRO A 42 -28.54 8.74 -1.07
CA PRO A 42 -29.60 9.55 -0.49
C PRO A 42 -30.91 8.76 -0.40
N GLY A 43 -31.47 8.66 0.81
CA GLY A 43 -32.73 7.95 1.06
C GLY A 43 -32.60 6.51 1.55
N GLU A 44 -31.41 5.95 1.56
CA GLU A 44 -31.16 4.62 2.14
C GLU A 44 -31.06 4.71 3.68
N PRO A 45 -31.49 3.64 4.41
CA PRO A 45 -31.31 3.56 5.85
C PRO A 45 -29.84 3.56 6.22
N PHE A 46 -29.39 4.57 6.92
CA PHE A 46 -27.99 4.79 7.31
C PHE A 46 -27.37 3.58 8.05
N ASP A 47 -28.19 2.91 8.85
CA ASP A 47 -27.76 1.91 9.82
C ASP A 47 -27.28 0.58 9.21
N SER A 48 -28.02 0.08 8.21
CA SER A 48 -27.78 -1.25 7.67
C SER A 48 -26.58 -1.31 6.73
N ASP A 49 -26.34 -0.24 5.97
CA ASP A 49 -25.30 -0.21 4.96
C ASP A 49 -23.91 0.01 5.55
N LEU A 50 -23.80 0.77 6.63
CA LEU A 50 -22.54 0.95 7.37
C LEU A 50 -22.06 -0.36 7.96
N ILE A 51 -22.90 -1.04 8.73
CA ILE A 51 -22.56 -2.33 9.36
C ILE A 51 -22.26 -3.39 8.29
N ARG A 52 -23.00 -3.37 7.16
CA ARG A 52 -22.73 -4.25 6.03
C ARG A 52 -21.36 -3.93 5.40
N GLY A 53 -20.99 -2.65 5.30
CA GLY A 53 -19.68 -2.21 4.82
C GLY A 53 -18.55 -2.74 5.69
N VAL A 54 -18.68 -2.63 7.02
CA VAL A 54 -17.73 -3.22 7.97
C VAL A 54 -17.61 -4.72 7.76
N ARG A 55 -18.71 -5.46 7.80
CA ARG A 55 -18.73 -6.95 7.68
C ARG A 55 -18.13 -7.48 6.38
N ARG A 56 -18.08 -6.67 5.35
CA ARG A 56 -17.53 -7.02 4.02
C ARG A 56 -16.08 -6.63 3.84
N SER A 57 -15.50 -5.92 4.80
CA SER A 57 -14.12 -5.46 4.72
C SER A 57 -13.15 -6.45 5.34
N GLY A 58 -11.96 -6.58 4.77
CA GLY A 58 -10.89 -7.41 5.33
C GLY A 58 -10.19 -6.73 6.50
N VAL A 59 -10.22 -5.39 6.54
CA VAL A 59 -9.61 -4.58 7.59
C VAL A 59 -10.39 -3.29 7.84
N LEU A 60 -10.41 -2.85 9.11
CA LEU A 60 -10.93 -1.54 9.51
C LEU A 60 -9.79 -0.65 9.99
N LEU A 61 -9.65 0.52 9.39
CA LEU A 61 -8.76 1.58 9.87
C LEU A 61 -9.55 2.49 10.82
N ALA A 62 -9.22 2.47 12.10
CA ALA A 62 -9.82 3.35 13.10
C ALA A 62 -8.96 4.62 13.21
N LEU A 63 -9.41 5.73 12.62
CA LEU A 63 -8.70 7.01 12.68
C LEU A 63 -8.96 7.67 14.03
N ILE A 64 -7.92 7.86 14.80
CA ILE A 64 -7.96 8.40 16.16
C ILE A 64 -7.29 9.75 16.17
N GLY A 65 -8.09 10.80 16.22
CA GLY A 65 -7.62 12.18 16.38
C GLY A 65 -7.44 12.59 17.83
N PRO A 66 -6.97 13.83 18.08
CA PRO A 66 -6.67 14.31 19.43
C PRO A 66 -7.86 14.31 20.40
N GLY A 67 -9.08 14.51 19.88
CA GLY A 67 -10.32 14.57 20.67
C GLY A 67 -11.11 13.27 20.69
N TRP A 68 -10.59 12.21 20.09
CA TRP A 68 -11.35 10.99 19.87
C TRP A 68 -11.79 10.29 21.15
N ALA A 69 -10.86 10.14 22.11
CA ALA A 69 -11.11 9.44 23.39
C ALA A 69 -11.99 10.25 24.34
N GLU A 70 -11.98 11.56 24.22
CA GLU A 70 -12.73 12.51 25.07
C GLU A 70 -14.10 12.84 24.50
N HIS A 71 -14.44 12.27 23.36
CA HIS A 71 -15.68 12.61 22.67
C HIS A 71 -16.91 12.20 23.47
N PRO A 72 -17.91 13.12 23.70
CA PRO A 72 -19.07 12.86 24.57
C PRO A 72 -19.95 11.69 24.15
N ALA A 73 -19.92 11.29 22.87
CA ALA A 73 -20.69 10.16 22.36
C ALA A 73 -19.95 8.82 22.50
N LEU A 74 -18.65 8.82 22.87
CA LEU A 74 -17.84 7.60 22.87
C LEU A 74 -18.50 6.48 23.69
N GLY A 75 -18.74 5.36 23.01
CA GLY A 75 -19.35 4.18 23.63
C GLY A 75 -20.85 4.24 23.91
N LYS A 76 -21.53 5.32 23.50
CA LYS A 76 -23.01 5.37 23.55
C LYS A 76 -23.61 4.58 22.38
N ASP A 77 -24.82 4.08 22.56
CA ASP A 77 -25.55 3.35 21.50
C ASP A 77 -25.76 4.18 20.22
N SER A 78 -25.80 5.51 20.34
CA SER A 78 -25.89 6.44 19.23
C SER A 78 -24.54 6.74 18.54
N ASP A 79 -23.43 6.24 19.06
CA ASP A 79 -22.10 6.48 18.50
C ASP A 79 -21.74 5.46 17.41
N TRP A 80 -21.99 5.83 16.18
CA TRP A 80 -21.70 4.99 15.01
C TRP A 80 -20.23 4.61 14.88
N VAL A 81 -19.33 5.53 15.18
CA VAL A 81 -17.87 5.27 15.14
C VAL A 81 -17.51 4.12 16.09
N SER A 82 -18.03 4.15 17.30
CA SER A 82 -17.85 3.07 18.27
C SER A 82 -18.52 1.76 17.82
N ARG A 83 -19.71 1.82 17.24
CA ARG A 83 -20.45 0.64 16.78
C ARG A 83 -19.74 -0.07 15.62
N GLU A 84 -19.18 0.66 14.68
CA GLU A 84 -18.40 0.10 13.56
C GLU A 84 -17.15 -0.64 14.06
N ILE A 85 -16.42 -0.07 15.03
CA ILE A 85 -15.25 -0.71 15.64
C ILE A 85 -15.66 -1.97 16.41
N GLN A 86 -16.76 -1.90 17.19
CA GLN A 86 -17.30 -3.06 17.91
C GLN A 86 -17.70 -4.17 16.95
N GLU A 87 -18.39 -3.81 15.86
CA GLU A 87 -18.81 -4.78 14.83
C GLU A 87 -17.61 -5.46 14.18
N ALA A 88 -16.56 -4.70 13.87
CA ALA A 88 -15.33 -5.27 13.34
C ALA A 88 -14.72 -6.30 14.31
N PHE A 89 -14.68 -6.00 15.62
CA PHE A 89 -14.21 -6.94 16.61
C PHE A 89 -15.10 -8.17 16.77
N LEU A 90 -16.43 -8.02 16.65
CA LEU A 90 -17.38 -9.12 16.74
C LEU A 90 -17.29 -10.05 15.53
N CYS A 91 -16.96 -9.52 14.36
CA CYS A 91 -16.80 -10.27 13.12
C CYS A 91 -15.34 -10.76 12.89
N ASP A 92 -14.48 -10.62 13.89
CA ASP A 92 -13.04 -10.97 13.82
C ASP A 92 -12.28 -10.26 12.68
N ILE A 93 -12.78 -9.07 12.30
CA ILE A 93 -12.14 -8.22 11.32
C ILE A 93 -10.99 -7.48 12.01
N ARG A 94 -9.85 -7.45 11.34
CA ARG A 94 -8.67 -6.76 11.86
C ARG A 94 -8.90 -5.26 11.97
N VAL A 95 -8.70 -4.71 13.16
CA VAL A 95 -8.76 -3.26 13.42
C VAL A 95 -7.35 -2.71 13.57
N ILE A 96 -7.04 -1.67 12.81
CA ILE A 96 -5.76 -0.96 12.87
C ILE A 96 -6.02 0.47 13.31
N PRO A 97 -5.65 0.85 14.55
CA PRO A 97 -5.68 2.24 14.98
C PRO A 97 -4.66 3.07 14.19
N VAL A 98 -5.10 4.21 13.64
CA VAL A 98 -4.25 5.19 12.97
C VAL A 98 -4.31 6.49 13.75
N LEU A 99 -3.23 6.83 14.43
CA LEU A 99 -3.14 8.05 15.25
C LEU A 99 -2.92 9.26 14.35
N ILE A 100 -3.85 10.21 14.37
CA ILE A 100 -3.83 11.38 13.51
C ILE A 100 -3.08 12.52 14.18
N GLY A 101 -1.99 12.96 13.54
CA GLY A 101 -1.13 14.01 14.05
C GLY A 101 -0.03 13.51 14.98
N ARG A 102 0.97 14.36 15.15
CA ARG A 102 2.21 13.99 15.83
C ARG A 102 2.05 13.74 17.33
N ARG A 103 1.11 14.43 17.97
CA ARG A 103 0.92 14.43 19.43
C ARG A 103 -0.21 13.54 19.90
N THR A 104 -0.98 12.95 19.00
CA THR A 104 -2.06 12.05 19.38
C THR A 104 -1.49 10.81 20.04
N GLU A 105 -1.91 10.57 21.26
CA GLU A 105 -1.48 9.44 22.07
C GLU A 105 -2.37 8.22 21.79
N ARG A 106 -1.87 7.04 22.10
CA ARG A 106 -2.65 5.82 22.01
C ARG A 106 -3.74 5.83 23.08
N PRO A 107 -4.97 5.42 22.76
CA PRO A 107 -6.00 5.25 23.78
C PRO A 107 -5.52 4.32 24.91
N VAL A 108 -5.77 4.72 26.14
CA VAL A 108 -5.48 3.90 27.31
C VAL A 108 -6.67 2.99 27.57
N ARG A 109 -6.42 1.73 27.89
CA ARG A 109 -7.46 0.69 28.05
C ARG A 109 -8.54 1.10 29.06
N ASP A 110 -8.10 1.65 30.20
CA ASP A 110 -9.00 1.99 31.31
C ASP A 110 -9.88 3.22 31.03
N ASP A 111 -9.46 4.05 30.08
CA ASP A 111 -10.22 5.23 29.64
C ASP A 111 -11.26 4.90 28.56
N LEU A 112 -11.22 3.67 28.03
CA LEU A 112 -12.14 3.24 26.98
C LEU A 112 -13.35 2.49 27.55
N PRO A 113 -14.55 2.70 26.95
CA PRO A 113 -15.70 1.85 27.20
C PRO A 113 -15.35 0.37 26.94
N ARG A 114 -15.91 -0.53 27.78
CA ARG A 114 -15.61 -1.97 27.70
C ARG A 114 -15.56 -2.57 26.28
N PRO A 115 -16.54 -2.29 25.40
CA PRO A 115 -16.52 -2.85 24.05
C PRO A 115 -15.36 -2.39 23.17
N LEU A 116 -14.73 -1.25 23.51
CA LEU A 116 -13.62 -0.67 22.76
C LEU A 116 -12.24 -0.93 23.37
N GLN A 117 -12.18 -1.54 24.55
CA GLN A 117 -10.91 -1.76 25.26
C GLN A 117 -9.88 -2.56 24.46
N LYS A 118 -10.35 -3.47 23.60
CA LYS A 118 -9.49 -4.23 22.68
C LYS A 118 -8.71 -3.34 21.72
N LEU A 119 -9.19 -2.10 21.44
CA LEU A 119 -8.50 -1.14 20.58
C LEU A 119 -7.15 -0.68 21.18
N ALA A 120 -7.06 -0.57 22.51
CA ALA A 120 -5.83 -0.21 23.20
C ALA A 120 -4.74 -1.30 23.07
N ASP A 121 -5.14 -2.56 22.86
CA ASP A 121 -4.22 -3.69 22.70
C ASP A 121 -3.71 -3.82 21.25
N CYS A 122 -4.35 -3.15 20.29
CA CYS A 122 -3.96 -3.19 18.88
C CYS A 122 -2.68 -2.38 18.63
N GLN A 123 -1.79 -2.90 17.78
CA GLN A 123 -0.65 -2.12 17.28
C GLN A 123 -1.18 -0.99 16.39
N SER A 124 -0.75 0.23 16.65
CA SER A 124 -1.17 1.43 15.92
C SER A 124 -0.15 1.86 14.88
N LEU A 125 -0.64 2.49 13.82
CA LEU A 125 0.13 3.29 12.88
C LEU A 125 -0.06 4.78 13.20
N ARG A 126 0.68 5.64 12.51
CA ARG A 126 0.54 7.10 12.64
C ARG A 126 0.41 7.73 11.27
N TYR A 127 -0.36 8.79 11.20
CA TYR A 127 -0.41 9.70 10.07
C TYR A 127 -0.17 11.14 10.55
N ASP A 128 0.85 11.79 10.02
CA ASP A 128 1.17 13.20 10.29
C ASP A 128 1.33 13.94 8.95
N ASP A 129 0.60 15.04 8.77
CA ASP A 129 0.65 15.86 7.54
C ASP A 129 2.07 16.31 7.18
N ARG A 130 2.94 16.46 8.17
CA ARG A 130 4.35 16.83 7.94
C ARG A 130 5.19 15.70 7.36
N ASN A 131 4.72 14.47 7.49
CA ASN A 131 5.40 13.25 7.04
C ASN A 131 4.51 12.43 6.10
N LYS A 132 3.55 13.12 5.48
CA LYS A 132 2.42 12.57 4.74
C LYS A 132 2.80 11.44 3.78
N GLU A 133 3.79 11.67 2.92
CA GLU A 133 4.19 10.69 1.88
C GLU A 133 4.70 9.38 2.50
N TYR A 134 5.56 9.51 3.50
CA TYR A 134 6.12 8.35 4.19
C TYR A 134 5.04 7.57 4.95
N ASP A 135 4.17 8.28 5.70
CA ASP A 135 3.15 7.64 6.53
C ASP A 135 2.08 6.95 5.66
N LEU A 136 1.67 7.57 4.55
CA LEU A 136 0.74 6.96 3.59
C LEU A 136 1.36 5.74 2.90
N LYS A 137 2.63 5.84 2.53
CA LYS A 137 3.34 4.69 1.96
C LYS A 137 3.40 3.53 2.96
N GLN A 138 3.79 3.80 4.20
CA GLN A 138 3.83 2.79 5.27
C GLN A 138 2.45 2.13 5.48
N LEU A 139 1.38 2.95 5.53
CA LEU A 139 0.02 2.45 5.69
C LEU A 139 -0.35 1.52 4.54
N GLY A 140 -0.10 1.92 3.30
CA GLY A 140 -0.36 1.10 2.12
C GLY A 140 0.47 -0.19 2.11
N ASP A 141 1.75 -0.13 2.45
CA ASP A 141 2.62 -1.31 2.52
C ASP A 141 2.13 -2.34 3.56
N TRP A 142 1.63 -1.86 4.71
CA TRP A 142 1.02 -2.74 5.70
C TRP A 142 -0.27 -3.36 5.21
N LEU A 143 -1.15 -2.58 4.57
CA LEU A 143 -2.40 -3.08 4.01
C LEU A 143 -2.17 -4.14 2.93
N ALA A 144 -1.24 -3.91 2.02
CA ALA A 144 -0.87 -4.90 0.99
C ALA A 144 -0.33 -6.22 1.59
N ARG A 145 0.37 -6.16 2.73
CA ARG A 145 0.84 -7.37 3.43
C ARG A 145 -0.27 -8.13 4.15
N LEU A 146 -1.30 -7.43 4.61
CA LEU A 146 -2.34 -8.00 5.46
C LEU A 146 -3.53 -8.53 4.67
N VAL A 147 -3.77 -7.97 3.48
CA VAL A 147 -4.93 -8.28 2.63
C VAL A 147 -4.42 -8.70 1.25
N PRO A 148 -4.48 -10.01 0.92
CA PRO A 148 -3.95 -10.53 -0.33
C PRO A 148 -4.52 -9.84 -1.57
N GLU A 149 -5.81 -9.51 -1.56
CA GLU A 149 -6.49 -8.82 -2.65
C GLU A 149 -5.93 -7.42 -2.90
N LEU A 150 -5.45 -6.74 -1.86
CA LEU A 150 -4.75 -5.46 -2.00
C LEU A 150 -3.34 -5.63 -2.54
N ALA A 151 -2.65 -6.71 -2.18
CA ALA A 151 -1.34 -7.01 -2.75
C ALA A 151 -1.39 -7.21 -4.27
N GLU A 152 -2.45 -7.89 -4.76
CA GLU A 152 -2.67 -8.09 -6.19
C GLU A 152 -3.03 -6.80 -6.93
N ALA A 153 -3.71 -5.87 -6.25
CA ALA A 153 -4.16 -4.60 -6.82
C ALA A 153 -3.14 -3.47 -6.66
N ASP A 154 -2.05 -3.71 -5.93
CA ASP A 154 -1.08 -2.67 -5.54
C ASP A 154 -0.32 -2.10 -6.74
N ARG A 155 -0.62 -0.85 -7.10
CA ARG A 155 0.02 -0.13 -8.20
C ARG A 155 1.42 0.40 -7.86
N GLU A 156 1.75 0.48 -6.58
CA GLU A 156 3.06 0.88 -6.08
C GLU A 156 3.95 -0.33 -5.78
N SER A 157 3.41 -1.52 -5.79
CA SER A 157 4.22 -2.74 -5.75
C SER A 157 5.23 -2.66 -6.88
N PRO A 158 6.52 -2.91 -6.63
CA PRO A 158 7.44 -3.14 -7.73
C PRO A 158 6.81 -4.29 -8.53
N GLN A 159 6.22 -3.94 -9.66
CA GLN A 159 5.69 -4.94 -10.58
C GLN A 159 6.86 -5.88 -10.81
N THR A 160 6.77 -7.09 -10.26
CA THR A 160 7.59 -8.16 -10.79
C THR A 160 7.23 -8.17 -12.26
N PRO A 161 8.14 -7.74 -13.15
CA PRO A 161 7.77 -7.65 -14.55
C PRO A 161 7.19 -8.98 -14.90
N GLU A 162 5.96 -8.98 -15.45
CA GLU A 162 5.39 -10.19 -16.05
C GLU A 162 6.54 -10.84 -16.82
N PRO A 163 6.65 -12.18 -16.81
CA PRO A 163 7.70 -12.85 -17.53
C PRO A 163 7.52 -12.62 -19.04
N GLY A 164 7.63 -11.36 -19.41
CA GLY A 164 7.79 -10.92 -20.79
C GLY A 164 9.15 -11.39 -21.27
N VAL A 165 9.19 -11.88 -22.48
CA VAL A 165 10.42 -12.17 -23.21
C VAL A 165 11.33 -10.94 -23.13
N GLY A 166 12.32 -10.96 -22.27
CA GLY A 166 13.25 -9.84 -22.07
C GLY A 166 14.42 -10.18 -21.15
N THR A 167 15.50 -9.46 -21.30
CA THR A 167 16.67 -9.55 -20.45
C THR A 167 16.57 -8.54 -19.31
N HIS A 168 16.58 -8.99 -18.06
CA HIS A 168 16.66 -8.14 -16.89
C HIS A 168 18.12 -8.00 -16.44
N ASN A 169 18.60 -6.77 -16.45
CA ASN A 169 19.95 -6.44 -16.01
C ASN A 169 19.87 -5.49 -14.82
N THR A 170 20.46 -5.88 -13.70
CA THR A 170 20.60 -5.02 -12.51
C THR A 170 22.09 -4.89 -12.16
N ALA A 171 22.54 -3.69 -11.86
CA ALA A 171 23.86 -3.44 -11.31
C ALA A 171 23.73 -2.45 -10.14
N SER A 172 24.33 -2.78 -8.99
CA SER A 172 24.39 -1.93 -7.80
C SER A 172 25.83 -1.56 -7.47
N ASP A 173 26.01 -0.46 -6.75
CA ASP A 173 27.31 0.01 -6.24
C ASP A 173 28.42 0.20 -7.30
N VAL A 174 28.03 0.60 -8.51
CA VAL A 174 28.96 0.89 -9.61
C VAL A 174 29.52 2.30 -9.48
N ARG A 175 30.82 2.42 -9.31
CA ARG A 175 31.57 3.67 -9.45
C ARG A 175 32.22 3.72 -10.83
N GLY A 176 31.61 4.46 -11.75
CA GLY A 176 32.07 4.54 -13.15
C GLY A 176 30.93 4.42 -14.15
N THR A 177 31.23 4.02 -15.37
CA THR A 177 30.24 3.86 -16.43
C THR A 177 29.77 2.42 -16.50
N SER A 178 28.44 2.21 -16.37
CA SER A 178 27.80 0.91 -16.60
C SER A 178 26.90 1.01 -17.83
N VAL A 179 27.04 0.08 -18.76
CA VAL A 179 26.17 -0.05 -19.93
C VAL A 179 25.54 -1.43 -19.92
N GLN A 180 24.22 -1.48 -19.87
CA GLN A 180 23.43 -2.72 -19.86
C GLN A 180 22.50 -2.72 -21.07
N THR A 181 22.50 -3.82 -21.81
CA THR A 181 21.65 -3.96 -22.98
C THR A 181 20.72 -5.15 -22.86
N GLY A 182 19.41 -4.95 -23.16
CA GLY A 182 18.44 -6.03 -23.31
C GLY A 182 18.59 -6.72 -24.68
N THR A 183 18.17 -6.07 -25.73
CA THR A 183 18.30 -6.52 -27.12
C THR A 183 19.21 -5.59 -27.87
N PHE A 184 20.26 -6.11 -28.48
CA PHE A 184 21.21 -5.33 -29.24
C PHE A 184 21.54 -6.06 -30.54
N SER A 185 21.05 -5.53 -31.66
CA SER A 185 21.20 -6.16 -33.01
C SER A 185 22.57 -5.99 -33.65
N GLY A 186 23.62 -5.96 -32.85
CA GLY A 186 25.01 -5.85 -33.29
C GLY A 186 25.46 -4.43 -33.60
N GLY A 187 26.52 -3.98 -32.98
CA GLY A 187 27.03 -2.62 -33.17
C GLY A 187 28.20 -2.33 -32.23
N VAL A 188 28.69 -1.11 -32.33
CA VAL A 188 29.78 -0.60 -31.48
C VAL A 188 29.20 0.49 -30.58
N VAL A 189 29.32 0.31 -29.27
CA VAL A 189 28.96 1.33 -28.29
C VAL A 189 30.20 2.15 -27.97
N HIS A 190 30.12 3.46 -28.15
CA HIS A 190 31.19 4.38 -27.76
C HIS A 190 30.94 4.87 -26.33
N ILE A 191 31.90 4.60 -25.44
CA ILE A 191 31.77 4.90 -24.01
C ILE A 191 32.82 5.94 -23.62
N GLY A 192 32.35 7.06 -23.06
CA GLY A 192 33.17 8.12 -22.46
C GLY A 192 33.97 8.99 -23.46
N PRO A 193 34.71 9.99 -22.94
CA PRO A 193 35.43 10.97 -23.77
C PRO A 193 36.65 10.38 -24.49
N SER A 194 37.10 9.18 -24.14
CA SER A 194 38.32 8.57 -24.70
C SER A 194 38.12 7.66 -25.92
N LYS A 195 36.96 7.71 -26.60
CA LYS A 195 36.64 6.94 -27.83
C LYS A 195 36.95 5.42 -27.75
N ARG A 196 36.83 4.82 -26.56
CA ARG A 196 36.91 3.36 -26.46
C ARG A 196 35.64 2.76 -27.07
N SER A 197 35.81 1.79 -27.95
CA SER A 197 34.70 1.06 -28.55
C SER A 197 34.64 -0.33 -27.95
N VAL A 198 33.45 -0.69 -27.45
CA VAL A 198 33.16 -2.03 -26.91
C VAL A 198 32.15 -2.69 -27.84
N ARG A 199 32.49 -3.88 -28.35
CA ARG A 199 31.52 -4.72 -29.06
C ARG A 199 30.70 -5.49 -28.05
N MET A 200 29.38 -5.29 -28.10
CA MET A 200 28.43 -5.99 -27.23
C MET A 200 27.47 -6.81 -28.09
N GLY A 201 27.09 -7.96 -27.60
CA GLY A 201 26.01 -8.79 -28.17
C GLY A 201 24.75 -8.70 -27.30
N ASP A 202 23.74 -9.48 -27.68
CA ASP A 202 22.49 -9.57 -26.92
C ASP A 202 22.76 -9.95 -25.46
N GLY A 203 22.18 -9.18 -24.54
CA GLY A 203 22.34 -9.41 -23.12
C GLY A 203 23.74 -9.06 -22.56
N GLY A 204 24.51 -8.23 -23.23
CA GLY A 204 25.83 -7.82 -22.74
C GLY A 204 25.78 -6.84 -21.58
N ASN A 205 26.68 -7.03 -20.60
CA ASN A 205 26.97 -6.07 -19.55
C ASN A 205 28.40 -5.55 -19.72
N TYR A 206 28.58 -4.25 -19.57
CA TYR A 206 29.88 -3.62 -19.51
C TYR A 206 29.94 -2.67 -18.30
N VAL A 207 30.99 -2.80 -17.53
CA VAL A 207 31.27 -1.90 -16.40
C VAL A 207 32.70 -1.41 -16.54
N GLU A 208 32.92 -0.10 -16.55
CA GLU A 208 34.23 0.53 -16.47
C GLU A 208 34.35 1.23 -15.12
N GLY A 209 35.27 0.80 -14.28
CA GLY A 209 35.50 1.26 -12.92
C GLY A 209 35.33 0.15 -11.90
N ASP A 210 35.35 0.54 -10.62
CA ASP A 210 35.18 -0.40 -9.53
C ASP A 210 33.71 -0.76 -9.35
N ASN A 211 33.43 -2.05 -9.27
CA ASN A 211 32.13 -2.59 -8.88
C ASN A 211 32.31 -3.43 -7.62
N SER A 212 31.73 -2.98 -6.51
CA SER A 212 31.71 -3.72 -5.25
C SER A 212 30.36 -4.38 -4.96
N GLY A 213 29.39 -4.23 -5.86
CA GLY A 213 28.07 -4.84 -5.77
C GLY A 213 27.86 -5.97 -6.78
N ASP A 214 26.69 -6.61 -6.70
CA ASP A 214 26.31 -7.71 -7.57
C ASP A 214 25.81 -7.23 -8.94
N ILE A 215 26.16 -7.98 -10.00
CA ILE A 215 25.56 -7.84 -11.33
C ILE A 215 24.72 -9.07 -11.61
N HIS A 216 23.41 -8.91 -11.65
CA HIS A 216 22.48 -9.99 -11.95
C HIS A 216 21.98 -9.89 -13.40
N GLN A 217 22.05 -10.99 -14.13
CA GLN A 217 21.53 -11.08 -15.49
C GLN A 217 20.78 -12.40 -15.68
N THR A 218 19.54 -12.30 -16.13
CA THR A 218 18.70 -13.47 -16.38
C THR A 218 18.31 -13.54 -17.86
N PHE A 219 18.61 -14.66 -18.50
CA PHE A 219 18.21 -14.95 -19.88
C PHE A 219 17.07 -15.96 -19.91
N ARG A 220 15.99 -15.68 -20.62
CA ARG A 220 15.02 -16.68 -21.04
C ARG A 220 15.16 -16.94 -22.54
N ARG A 221 15.45 -18.19 -22.89
CA ARG A 221 15.35 -18.66 -24.28
C ARG A 221 13.90 -18.99 -24.58
N ASP A 222 13.34 -18.37 -25.61
CA ASP A 222 12.13 -18.86 -26.25
C ASP A 222 12.41 -20.26 -26.82
N ARG A 223 11.68 -21.27 -26.34
CA ARG A 223 11.55 -22.53 -27.09
C ARG A 223 10.69 -22.23 -28.32
N ARG A 224 11.30 -21.90 -29.41
CA ARG A 224 10.61 -22.04 -30.71
C ARG A 224 10.16 -23.51 -30.82
N GLN A 225 8.85 -23.70 -30.93
CA GLN A 225 8.28 -24.94 -31.38
C GLN A 225 8.91 -25.24 -32.76
N GLU A 226 9.72 -26.28 -32.83
CA GLU A 226 9.98 -26.94 -34.10
C GLU A 226 8.65 -27.48 -34.60
N GLY A 227 8.02 -26.79 -35.55
CA GLY A 227 6.89 -27.29 -36.31
C GLY A 227 7.36 -28.47 -37.14
N ASP A 228 6.81 -29.60 -36.78
CA ASP A 228 6.93 -30.87 -37.49
C ASP A 228 6.41 -30.69 -38.92
N GLY A 229 7.30 -30.71 -39.86
CA GLY A 229 6.99 -30.76 -41.29
C GLY A 229 6.85 -32.22 -41.74
N ARG A 230 5.61 -32.60 -42.00
CA ARG A 230 5.29 -33.67 -42.95
C ARG A 230 3.95 -33.37 -43.60
#